data_fd215c831acc565eac9d04b164c348f7
#
_entry.id   fd215c831acc565eac9d04b164c348f7
#
_cell.length_a   1.000
_cell.length_b   1.000
_cell.length_c   1.000
_cell.angle_alpha   90.00
_cell.angle_beta   90.00
_cell.angle_gamma   90.00
#
_symmetry.space_group_name_H-M   'P 1'
#
loop_
_entity.id
_entity.type
_entity.pdbx_description
1 polymer ?
#
loop_
_entity_poly.entity_id
_entity_poly.type
_entity_poly.pdbx_seq_one_letter_code
_entity_poly.pdbx_strand_id
1 'polypeptide(L)'
;IIWSYNWGGRSDKNFARKHEYAWCYSKGDKFLFNSDDVRVERKVSKNLRTGKNYTKGTVPTCVWEKNNHTTSKDYCGWHATTKNLEILQRIIKAYTNENDLVLDCFMGSGSTAIACKQTNRDYIGCELDTDYITKARKRVKSYDRINTLSEFL
;
A
#
# COMPACT_ATOMS: atom_id res chain seq x y z
N ILE A 1 -0.55 -10.35 6.54
CA ILE A 1 0.25 -10.04 5.35
C ILE A 1 1.70 -9.92 5.78
N ILE A 2 2.62 -10.46 5.00
CA ILE A 2 4.07 -10.31 5.15
C ILE A 2 4.55 -9.42 4.01
N TRP A 3 5.08 -8.26 4.35
CA TRP A 3 5.74 -7.38 3.39
C TRP A 3 7.24 -7.61 3.45
N SER A 4 7.80 -8.26 2.42
CA SER A 4 9.23 -8.51 2.30
C SER A 4 9.93 -7.48 1.40
N TYR A 5 11.18 -7.20 1.72
CA TYR A 5 12.03 -6.26 0.99
C TYR A 5 13.50 -6.70 1.05
N ASN A 6 14.32 -6.22 0.13
CA ASN A 6 15.73 -6.65 0.00
C ASN A 6 16.76 -5.62 0.50
N TRP A 7 16.31 -4.47 1.04
CA TRP A 7 17.17 -3.40 1.57
C TRP A 7 17.37 -3.49 3.09
N GLY A 8 18.25 -2.63 3.63
CA GLY A 8 18.56 -2.53 5.06
C GLY A 8 19.81 -3.33 5.47
N GLY A 9 20.12 -3.27 6.75
CA GLY A 9 21.34 -3.84 7.33
C GLY A 9 21.51 -5.34 7.10
N ARG A 10 22.75 -5.77 7.12
CA ARG A 10 23.13 -7.19 7.21
C ARG A 10 23.58 -7.49 8.64
N SER A 11 23.54 -8.76 9.00
CA SER A 11 24.01 -9.24 10.30
C SER A 11 24.94 -10.40 10.08
N ASP A 12 26.10 -10.38 10.73
CA ASP A 12 27.06 -11.49 10.71
C ASP A 12 26.77 -12.50 11.83
N LYS A 13 25.84 -12.18 12.72
CA LYS A 13 25.52 -13.01 13.90
C LYS A 13 24.19 -13.75 13.79
N ASN A 14 23.31 -13.34 12.86
CA ASN A 14 21.99 -13.95 12.68
C ASN A 14 21.40 -13.59 11.31
N PHE A 15 20.31 -14.24 10.92
CA PHE A 15 19.56 -13.85 9.72
C PHE A 15 19.00 -12.44 9.86
N ALA A 16 19.29 -11.57 8.88
CA ALA A 16 18.76 -10.22 8.86
C ALA A 16 17.25 -10.25 8.58
N ARG A 17 16.45 -9.61 9.43
CA ARG A 17 15.02 -9.48 9.21
C ARG A 17 14.75 -8.51 8.05
N LYS A 18 14.13 -9.02 6.99
CA LYS A 18 13.83 -8.31 5.74
C LYS A 18 12.33 -8.32 5.45
N HIS A 19 11.51 -8.14 6.47
CA HIS A 19 10.06 -8.11 6.33
C HIS A 19 9.41 -7.34 7.48
N GLU A 20 8.20 -6.86 7.20
CA GLU A 20 7.25 -6.32 8.17
C GLU A 20 5.95 -7.12 8.10
N TYR A 21 5.21 -7.14 9.20
CA TYR A 21 3.89 -7.76 9.27
C TYR A 21 2.80 -6.68 9.21
N ALA A 22 1.77 -6.93 8.40
CA ALA A 22 0.49 -6.22 8.52
C ALA A 22 -0.56 -7.20 9.02
N TRP A 23 -0.98 -7.03 10.26
CA TRP A 23 -2.03 -7.81 10.88
C TRP A 23 -3.40 -7.29 10.43
N CYS A 24 -4.32 -8.20 10.15
CA CYS A 24 -5.69 -7.87 9.76
C CYS A 24 -6.64 -8.36 10.85
N TYR A 25 -7.45 -7.45 11.38
CA TYR A 25 -8.45 -7.72 12.39
C TYR A 25 -9.80 -7.20 11.91
N SER A 26 -10.89 -7.89 12.29
CA SER A 26 -12.25 -7.43 12.08
C SER A 26 -12.99 -7.39 13.43
N LYS A 27 -14.00 -6.52 13.52
CA LYS A 27 -14.84 -6.42 14.73
C LYS A 27 -15.77 -7.64 14.92
N GLY A 28 -15.97 -8.42 13.87
CA GLY A 28 -16.83 -9.60 13.87
C GLY A 28 -16.42 -10.58 12.77
N ASP A 29 -17.20 -11.65 12.61
CA ASP A 29 -16.90 -12.73 11.66
C ASP A 29 -17.08 -12.32 10.19
N LYS A 30 -17.83 -11.25 9.93
CA LYS A 30 -18.05 -10.72 8.58
C LYS A 30 -17.20 -9.47 8.35
N PHE A 31 -16.43 -9.47 7.27
CA PHE A 31 -15.64 -8.31 6.84
C PHE A 31 -15.67 -8.20 5.31
N LEU A 32 -15.48 -6.99 4.83
CA LEU A 32 -15.36 -6.73 3.40
C LEU A 32 -14.01 -7.24 2.88
N PHE A 33 -14.04 -7.92 1.72
CA PHE A 33 -12.83 -8.26 0.99
C PHE A 33 -13.11 -8.21 -0.52
N ASN A 34 -12.68 -7.14 -1.17
CA ASN A 34 -12.85 -6.87 -2.60
C ASN A 34 -11.77 -7.63 -3.40
N SER A 35 -11.96 -8.92 -3.58
CA SER A 35 -10.97 -9.79 -4.22
C SER A 35 -10.66 -9.41 -5.67
N ASP A 36 -11.65 -8.88 -6.40
CA ASP A 36 -11.49 -8.52 -7.81
C ASP A 36 -10.66 -7.24 -7.98
N ASP A 37 -10.71 -6.28 -7.04
CA ASP A 37 -9.98 -5.01 -7.08
C ASP A 37 -8.47 -5.16 -6.83
N VAL A 38 -8.07 -6.31 -6.30
CA VAL A 38 -6.67 -6.59 -5.95
C VAL A 38 -6.04 -7.71 -6.77
N ARG A 39 -6.72 -8.20 -7.80
CA ARG A 39 -6.16 -9.24 -8.67
C ARG A 39 -4.90 -8.75 -9.37
N VAL A 40 -3.96 -9.67 -9.49
CA VAL A 40 -2.72 -9.50 -10.24
C VAL A 40 -2.70 -10.49 -11.41
N GLU A 41 -1.87 -10.20 -12.40
CA GLU A 41 -1.67 -11.10 -13.53
C GLU A 41 -1.22 -12.49 -13.05
N ARG A 42 -1.74 -13.53 -13.68
CA ARG A 42 -1.29 -14.90 -13.41
C ARG A 42 0.00 -15.19 -14.17
N LYS A 43 0.96 -15.77 -13.47
CA LYS A 43 2.18 -16.30 -14.10
C LYS A 43 1.90 -17.50 -15.02
N VAL A 44 0.76 -18.17 -14.85
CA VAL A 44 0.37 -19.36 -15.61
C VAL A 44 -1.05 -19.18 -16.11
N SER A 45 -1.25 -19.23 -17.41
CA SER A 45 -2.56 -19.03 -18.05
C SER A 45 -3.46 -20.27 -18.02
N LYS A 46 -2.90 -21.46 -17.79
CA LYS A 46 -3.61 -22.74 -17.82
C LYS A 46 -3.24 -23.61 -16.62
N ASN A 47 -4.23 -24.26 -16.04
CA ASN A 47 -4.01 -25.29 -15.02
C ASN A 47 -3.47 -26.57 -15.68
N LEU A 48 -2.23 -26.93 -15.39
CA LEU A 48 -1.56 -28.07 -16.01
C LEU A 48 -2.21 -29.42 -15.65
N ARG A 49 -2.85 -29.53 -14.49
CA ARG A 49 -3.50 -30.75 -14.01
C ARG A 49 -4.91 -30.94 -14.60
N THR A 50 -5.68 -29.87 -14.71
CA THR A 50 -7.08 -29.92 -15.16
C THR A 50 -7.30 -29.44 -16.58
N GLY A 51 -6.28 -28.86 -17.23
CA GLY A 51 -6.39 -28.26 -18.56
C GLY A 51 -7.21 -26.97 -18.62
N LYS A 52 -7.78 -26.50 -17.49
CA LYS A 52 -8.65 -25.32 -17.46
C LYS A 52 -7.86 -24.03 -17.70
N ASN A 53 -8.32 -23.22 -18.63
CA ASN A 53 -7.79 -21.87 -18.83
C ASN A 53 -8.29 -20.92 -17.75
N TYR A 54 -7.41 -20.02 -17.31
CA TYR A 54 -7.74 -18.95 -16.40
C TYR A 54 -7.99 -17.66 -17.20
N THR A 55 -9.20 -17.14 -17.09
CA THR A 55 -9.64 -15.91 -17.79
C THR A 55 -9.48 -14.65 -16.94
N LYS A 56 -9.41 -14.80 -15.63
CA LYS A 56 -9.19 -13.70 -14.68
C LYS A 56 -7.82 -13.83 -14.02
N GLY A 57 -7.25 -12.72 -13.57
CA GLY A 57 -6.08 -12.68 -12.71
C GLY A 57 -6.28 -13.48 -11.41
N THR A 58 -5.30 -13.49 -10.55
CA THR A 58 -5.36 -14.16 -9.24
C THR A 58 -5.30 -13.16 -8.11
N VAL A 59 -6.00 -13.44 -7.01
CA VAL A 59 -5.76 -12.72 -5.76
C VAL A 59 -4.32 -12.98 -5.32
N PRO A 60 -3.53 -11.96 -5.00
CA PRO A 60 -2.15 -12.14 -4.56
C PRO A 60 -2.10 -12.96 -3.26
N THR A 61 -0.98 -13.66 -3.06
CA THR A 61 -0.70 -14.35 -1.79
C THR A 61 -0.53 -13.35 -0.65
N CYS A 62 -0.45 -13.83 0.58
CA CYS A 62 -0.19 -12.97 1.75
C CYS A 62 1.27 -12.52 1.88
N VAL A 63 2.18 -12.97 1.01
CA VAL A 63 3.59 -12.54 0.97
C VAL A 63 3.77 -11.60 -0.21
N TRP A 64 4.11 -10.35 0.08
CA TRP A 64 4.28 -9.28 -0.92
C TRP A 64 5.74 -8.81 -0.92
N GLU A 65 6.36 -8.87 -2.08
CA GLU A 65 7.71 -8.37 -2.25
C GLU A 65 7.65 -6.98 -2.91
N LYS A 66 7.98 -5.96 -2.16
CA LYS A 66 8.05 -4.57 -2.62
C LYS A 66 9.15 -3.82 -1.88
N ASN A 67 10.06 -3.26 -2.63
CA ASN A 67 11.11 -2.43 -2.05
C ASN A 67 10.58 -1.03 -1.77
N ASN A 68 10.79 -0.57 -0.54
CA ASN A 68 10.60 0.83 -0.16
C ASN A 68 11.98 1.49 -0.15
N HIS A 69 12.53 1.69 -1.33
CA HIS A 69 13.90 2.19 -1.46
C HIS A 69 13.93 3.71 -1.58
N THR A 70 15.03 4.31 -1.15
CA THR A 70 15.32 5.74 -1.28
C THR A 70 15.26 6.27 -2.71
N THR A 71 15.33 5.39 -3.71
CA THR A 71 15.16 5.72 -5.13
C THR A 71 13.71 5.60 -5.61
N SER A 72 12.79 5.10 -4.78
CA SER A 72 11.36 5.07 -5.11
C SER A 72 10.81 6.50 -5.17
N LYS A 73 9.99 6.80 -6.19
CA LYS A 73 9.24 8.06 -6.27
C LYS A 73 8.35 8.34 -5.05
N ASP A 74 8.06 7.30 -4.27
CA ASP A 74 7.23 7.39 -3.07
C ASP A 74 8.04 7.84 -1.84
N TYR A 75 9.38 7.76 -1.91
CA TYR A 75 10.24 8.13 -0.80
C TYR A 75 10.34 9.65 -0.66
N CYS A 76 9.94 10.17 0.48
CA CYS A 76 9.89 11.62 0.71
C CYS A 76 11.18 12.23 1.28
N GLY A 77 12.19 11.42 1.60
CA GLY A 77 13.52 11.86 2.07
C GLY A 77 13.60 12.37 3.52
N TRP A 78 12.52 12.91 4.06
CA TRP A 78 12.46 13.52 5.39
C TRP A 78 11.77 12.65 6.45
N HIS A 79 11.20 11.51 6.07
CA HIS A 79 10.55 10.57 6.99
C HIS A 79 11.14 9.18 6.82
N ALA A 80 11.79 8.66 7.86
CA ALA A 80 12.59 7.44 7.82
C ALA A 80 11.80 6.18 7.41
N THR A 81 10.51 6.14 7.72
CA THR A 81 9.64 4.97 7.53
C THR A 81 8.50 5.22 6.55
N THR A 82 8.75 6.00 5.49
CA THR A 82 7.78 6.21 4.41
C THR A 82 7.31 4.87 3.86
N LYS A 83 6.00 4.63 3.82
CA LYS A 83 5.44 3.37 3.31
C LYS A 83 5.24 3.41 1.80
N ASN A 84 5.38 2.25 1.16
CA ASN A 84 5.17 2.07 -0.26
C ASN A 84 3.69 2.25 -0.61
N LEU A 85 3.38 3.11 -1.60
CA LEU A 85 2.01 3.44 -1.95
C LEU A 85 1.25 2.25 -2.55
N GLU A 86 1.89 1.40 -3.34
CA GLU A 86 1.23 0.23 -3.94
C GLU A 86 0.74 -0.77 -2.87
N ILE A 87 1.49 -0.93 -1.78
CA ILE A 87 1.09 -1.78 -0.65
C ILE A 87 -0.14 -1.19 0.04
N LEU A 88 -0.11 0.11 0.33
CA LEU A 88 -1.23 0.80 0.97
C LEU A 88 -2.48 0.80 0.09
N GLN A 89 -2.35 1.10 -1.20
CA GLN A 89 -3.46 1.04 -2.17
C GLN A 89 -4.09 -0.36 -2.22
N ARG A 90 -3.27 -1.41 -2.22
CA ARG A 90 -3.77 -2.79 -2.24
C ARG A 90 -4.55 -3.12 -0.97
N ILE A 91 -4.05 -2.72 0.20
CA ILE A 91 -4.75 -2.91 1.48
C ILE A 91 -6.08 -2.14 1.46
N ILE A 92 -6.05 -0.86 1.08
CA ILE A 92 -7.22 0.01 1.04
C ILE A 92 -8.27 -0.57 0.08
N LYS A 93 -7.90 -0.91 -1.15
CA LYS A 93 -8.84 -1.51 -2.11
C LYS A 93 -9.42 -2.84 -1.64
N ALA A 94 -8.61 -3.68 -0.98
CA ALA A 94 -9.06 -4.97 -0.48
C ALA A 94 -10.16 -4.86 0.58
N TYR A 95 -10.07 -3.86 1.45
CA TYR A 95 -10.88 -3.79 2.68
C TYR A 95 -11.82 -2.58 2.76
N THR A 96 -11.90 -1.77 1.70
CA THR A 96 -12.82 -0.63 1.62
C THR A 96 -13.43 -0.50 0.23
N ASN A 97 -14.64 0.10 0.15
CA ASN A 97 -15.22 0.56 -1.10
C ASN A 97 -14.79 2.00 -1.40
N GLU A 98 -15.04 2.48 -2.63
CA GLU A 98 -14.89 3.90 -2.96
C GLU A 98 -15.78 4.75 -2.04
N ASN A 99 -15.27 5.91 -1.64
CA ASN A 99 -15.86 6.85 -0.68
C ASN A 99 -15.95 6.35 0.77
N ASP A 100 -15.42 5.16 1.09
CA ASP A 100 -15.25 4.74 2.48
C ASP A 100 -14.17 5.57 3.18
N LEU A 101 -14.29 5.69 4.50
CA LEU A 101 -13.37 6.44 5.35
C LEU A 101 -12.28 5.54 5.91
N VAL A 102 -11.02 5.93 5.71
CA VAL A 102 -9.82 5.28 6.25
C VAL A 102 -9.25 6.13 7.37
N LEU A 103 -9.00 5.53 8.52
CA LEU A 103 -8.32 6.17 9.66
C LEU A 103 -6.88 5.70 9.76
N ASP A 104 -5.93 6.65 9.84
CA ASP A 104 -4.53 6.40 10.17
C ASP A 104 -4.14 7.24 11.39
N CYS A 105 -3.99 6.58 12.54
CA CYS A 105 -3.64 7.23 13.80
C CYS A 105 -2.16 7.64 13.89
N PHE A 106 -1.32 7.23 12.94
CA PHE A 106 0.12 7.49 12.90
C PHE A 106 0.55 7.90 11.49
N MET A 107 -0.06 8.98 10.99
CA MET A 107 -0.01 9.39 9.58
C MET A 107 1.41 9.62 9.03
N GLY A 108 2.34 10.10 9.86
CA GLY A 108 3.74 10.29 9.51
C GLY A 108 3.93 11.08 8.20
N SER A 109 4.43 10.39 7.18
CA SER A 109 4.70 11.00 5.86
C SER A 109 3.47 11.30 5.00
N GLY A 110 2.27 10.91 5.41
CA GLY A 110 1.03 11.07 4.64
C GLY A 110 0.83 10.04 3.53
N SER A 111 1.57 8.94 3.53
CA SER A 111 1.45 7.90 2.49
C SER A 111 0.06 7.29 2.43
N THR A 112 -0.58 7.05 3.58
CA THR A 112 -1.97 6.55 3.64
C THR A 112 -2.95 7.53 3.00
N ALA A 113 -2.83 8.83 3.30
CA ALA A 113 -3.67 9.86 2.70
C ALA A 113 -3.55 9.90 1.16
N ILE A 114 -2.31 9.80 0.65
CA ILE A 114 -2.06 9.75 -0.79
C ILE A 114 -2.69 8.50 -1.41
N ALA A 115 -2.51 7.33 -0.78
CA ALA A 115 -3.08 6.08 -1.27
C ALA A 115 -4.63 6.12 -1.27
N CYS A 116 -5.26 6.74 -0.27
CA CYS A 116 -6.71 6.97 -0.22
C CYS A 116 -7.16 7.82 -1.39
N LYS A 117 -6.52 8.98 -1.63
CA LYS A 117 -6.86 9.86 -2.77
C LYS A 117 -6.73 9.15 -4.11
N GLN A 118 -5.65 8.39 -4.31
CA GLN A 118 -5.42 7.63 -5.55
C GLN A 118 -6.39 6.47 -5.76
N THR A 119 -7.17 6.12 -4.75
CA THR A 119 -8.14 5.03 -4.78
C THR A 119 -9.57 5.48 -4.52
N ASN A 120 -9.85 6.80 -4.54
CA ASN A 120 -11.15 7.41 -4.28
C ASN A 120 -11.72 7.03 -2.89
N ARG A 121 -10.89 7.11 -1.85
CA ARG A 121 -11.32 6.92 -0.46
C ARG A 121 -11.09 8.21 0.33
N ASP A 122 -11.96 8.45 1.31
CA ASP A 122 -11.74 9.50 2.29
C ASP A 122 -10.76 9.05 3.36
N TYR A 123 -10.15 10.00 4.06
CA TYR A 123 -9.21 9.68 5.14
C TYR A 123 -9.26 10.67 6.29
N ILE A 124 -8.97 10.16 7.49
CA ILE A 124 -8.63 10.93 8.68
C ILE A 124 -7.23 10.50 9.11
N GLY A 125 -6.32 11.45 9.29
CA GLY A 125 -4.95 11.20 9.73
C GLY A 125 -4.64 11.93 11.04
N CYS A 126 -4.00 11.23 11.98
CA CYS A 126 -3.45 11.79 13.20
C CYS A 126 -1.92 11.73 13.16
N GLU A 127 -1.27 12.77 13.61
CA GLU A 127 0.19 12.85 13.77
C GLU A 127 0.49 13.80 14.93
N LEU A 128 1.47 13.45 15.76
CA LEU A 128 1.85 14.28 16.92
C LEU A 128 2.91 15.31 16.57
N ASP A 129 3.81 14.98 15.64
CA ASP A 129 4.89 15.87 15.24
C ASP A 129 4.38 16.94 14.28
N THR A 130 4.43 18.19 14.70
CA THR A 130 3.94 19.36 13.93
C THR A 130 4.71 19.58 12.64
N ASP A 131 6.00 19.24 12.60
CA ASP A 131 6.83 19.31 11.40
C ASP A 131 6.40 18.25 10.39
N TYR A 132 6.12 17.02 10.86
CA TYR A 132 5.59 15.96 10.00
C TYR A 132 4.21 16.32 9.49
N ILE A 133 3.32 16.86 10.30
CA ILE A 133 2.01 17.35 9.84
C ILE A 133 2.16 18.34 8.69
N THR A 134 3.03 19.34 8.85
CA THR A 134 3.24 20.39 7.86
C THR A 134 3.78 19.83 6.54
N LYS A 135 4.79 18.97 6.63
CA LYS A 135 5.41 18.31 5.46
C LYS A 135 4.46 17.33 4.77
N ALA A 136 3.72 16.53 5.55
CA ALA A 136 2.73 15.59 5.02
C ALA A 136 1.60 16.31 4.26
N ARG A 137 1.05 17.40 4.81
CA ARG A 137 0.05 18.22 4.13
C ARG A 137 0.52 18.77 2.80
N LYS A 138 1.77 19.28 2.74
CA LYS A 138 2.38 19.73 1.47
C LYS A 138 2.53 18.59 0.47
N ARG A 139 2.99 17.43 0.92
CA ARG A 139 3.17 16.23 0.10
C ARG A 139 1.84 15.75 -0.46
N VAL A 140 0.82 15.59 0.37
CA VAL A 140 -0.54 15.18 -0.06
C VAL A 140 -1.12 16.16 -1.09
N LYS A 141 -0.96 17.47 -0.86
CA LYS A 141 -1.43 18.51 -1.81
C LYS A 141 -0.68 18.48 -3.14
N SER A 142 0.58 18.07 -3.19
CA SER A 142 1.33 17.97 -4.45
C SER A 142 0.80 16.86 -5.36
N TYR A 143 0.24 15.80 -4.80
CA TYR A 143 -0.39 14.72 -5.57
C TYR A 143 -1.70 15.15 -6.25
N ASP A 144 -2.44 16.10 -5.69
CA ASP A 144 -3.63 16.67 -6.33
C ASP A 144 -3.29 17.42 -7.61
N ARG A 145 -2.18 18.17 -7.62
CA ARG A 145 -1.73 18.93 -8.81
C ARG A 145 -1.29 18.04 -9.97
N ILE A 146 -0.66 16.90 -9.67
CA ILE A 146 -0.18 15.96 -10.70
C ILE A 146 -1.38 15.32 -11.41
N ASN A 147 -2.41 14.94 -10.69
CA ASN A 147 -3.62 14.34 -11.27
C ASN A 147 -4.38 15.36 -12.14
N THR A 148 -4.46 16.61 -11.71
CA THR A 148 -5.11 17.67 -12.50
C THR A 148 -4.38 17.98 -13.81
N LEU A 149 -3.05 17.86 -13.85
CA LEU A 149 -2.26 18.08 -15.07
C LEU A 149 -2.30 16.90 -16.06
N SER A 150 -2.47 15.66 -15.57
CA SER A 150 -2.58 14.48 -16.44
C SER A 150 -3.93 14.38 -17.15
N GLU A 151 -4.93 15.12 -16.71
CA GLU A 151 -6.24 15.21 -17.39
C GLU A 151 -6.24 16.20 -18.58
N PHE A 152 -5.17 16.99 -18.76
CA PHE A 152 -5.02 17.99 -19.81
C PHE A 152 -3.96 17.62 -20.88
N LEU A 153 -3.35 16.44 -20.81
CA LEU A 153 -2.40 15.91 -21.79
C LEU A 153 -2.95 14.66 -22.49
#